data_36dbc91ebfbfee36641c5fcae6e257e3
#
_entry.id   36dbc91ebfbfee36641c5fcae6e257e3
#
_cell.length_a   1.000
_cell.length_b   1.000
_cell.length_c   1.000
_cell.angle_alpha   90.00
_cell.angle_beta   90.00
_cell.angle_gamma   90.00
#
_symmetry.space_group_name_H-M   'P 1'
#
loop_
_entity.id
_entity.type
_entity.pdbx_description
1 polymer ?
#
loop_
_entity_poly.entity_id
_entity_poly.type
_entity_poly.pdbx_seq_one_letter_code
_entity_poly.pdbx_strand_id
1 'polypeptide(L)'
;MLRLVRGAGLEPAHHCWRQDLNLVRLPISPPARSQIKRQEQALSFNGISAQRGKPPSVTTPAADTERRTRPWHSSAAGCTSIAQPPSRRSVSWTILSVSVDHYENFPVASWLCPPSLRAPIVAIYGFARTADDLADEGDAPAPQRLADLSAYRADLVSIENRRSPSQRWSRVFRPLSDAIERTRLPVSLLHDLLSAFEQDVVKTRYTDRAELLDYCRRSANPVGRLLLHLYGVNDSASLGRSDAICSALQLINFWQDLSIDTERGRLYVPQVDMDAHGVSQQQLLERQDSAAVRKLISEVTAWARALMMQGAPLVHRVPGRGAWELRLVVQGGLRIIDKIERMDHATLRQRPRIVKMDAPLMLWRAAGMRPTKTAPTREIA
;
A
#
# COMPACT_ATOMS: atom_id res chain seq x y z
N MET A 1 15.27 -50.29 25.48
CA MET A 1 15.10 -49.87 26.88
C MET A 1 14.44 -48.51 26.87
N LEU A 2 13.13 -48.47 27.11
CA LEU A 2 12.31 -47.29 27.17
C LEU A 2 12.61 -46.45 28.42
N ARG A 3 12.62 -45.11 28.32
CA ARG A 3 12.00 -44.25 29.35
C ARG A 3 11.67 -42.89 28.80
N LEU A 4 10.41 -42.56 28.95
CA LEU A 4 9.71 -41.29 28.74
C LEU A 4 10.39 -40.12 29.47
N VAL A 5 10.37 -38.92 28.84
CA VAL A 5 10.13 -37.66 29.57
C VAL A 5 9.01 -36.95 28.85
N ARG A 6 7.89 -36.78 29.56
CA ARG A 6 6.73 -35.93 29.22
C ARG A 6 7.07 -34.48 29.62
N GLY A 7 6.60 -33.51 28.81
CA GLY A 7 6.16 -32.23 29.35
C GLY A 7 6.91 -31.00 28.84
N ALA A 8 6.52 -30.46 27.72
CA ALA A 8 6.38 -29.01 27.50
C ALA A 8 5.52 -28.84 26.24
N GLY A 9 4.30 -28.32 26.41
CA GLY A 9 3.35 -28.10 25.33
C GLY A 9 3.90 -27.11 24.31
N LEU A 10 4.07 -27.58 23.10
CA LEU A 10 4.21 -26.77 21.91
C LEU A 10 2.82 -26.67 21.30
N GLU A 11 2.12 -25.57 21.58
CA GLU A 11 0.98 -25.18 20.77
C GLU A 11 1.46 -24.91 19.33
N PRO A 12 0.74 -25.41 18.32
CA PRO A 12 1.17 -25.24 16.93
C PRO A 12 0.97 -23.78 16.53
N ALA A 13 2.05 -23.19 16.01
CA ALA A 13 2.09 -21.86 15.42
C ALA A 13 1.22 -21.76 14.14
N HIS A 14 -0.09 -21.96 14.27
CA HIS A 14 -1.04 -21.84 13.15
C HIS A 14 -1.47 -20.40 12.82
N HIS A 15 -1.02 -19.39 13.58
CA HIS A 15 -1.42 -17.99 13.36
C HIS A 15 -0.45 -17.17 12.50
N CYS A 16 0.77 -17.64 12.27
CA CYS A 16 1.79 -16.87 11.54
C CYS A 16 1.66 -16.96 10.00
N TRP A 17 0.99 -17.97 9.46
CA TRP A 17 0.90 -18.22 8.01
C TRP A 17 -0.27 -17.53 7.30
N ARG A 18 -1.16 -16.86 8.04
CA ARG A 18 -2.32 -16.19 7.42
C ARG A 18 -2.04 -14.80 6.88
N GLN A 19 -0.94 -14.15 7.28
CA GLN A 19 -0.62 -12.76 6.93
C GLN A 19 0.41 -12.61 5.79
N ASP A 20 1.18 -13.65 5.43
CA ASP A 20 2.39 -13.52 4.62
C ASP A 20 2.24 -13.67 3.10
N LEU A 21 1.03 -13.82 2.56
CA LEU A 21 0.83 -14.12 1.14
C LEU A 21 0.23 -12.99 0.29
N ASN A 22 0.17 -11.75 0.82
CA ASN A 22 -0.23 -10.57 0.04
C ASN A 22 1.00 -9.84 -0.54
N LEU A 23 1.90 -10.60 -1.13
CA LEU A 23 3.12 -10.11 -1.77
C LEU A 23 2.77 -9.49 -3.13
N VAL A 24 2.85 -8.22 -3.30
CA VAL A 24 2.85 -7.40 -4.52
C VAL A 24 1.71 -6.38 -4.62
N ARG A 25 1.87 -5.24 -3.97
CA ARG A 25 1.37 -3.91 -4.35
C ARG A 25 2.27 -2.85 -3.73
N LEU A 26 2.76 -1.93 -4.54
CA LEU A 26 3.14 -0.60 -4.10
C LEU A 26 1.87 0.14 -3.65
N PRO A 27 1.94 1.17 -2.78
CA PRO A 27 0.76 1.91 -2.39
C PRO A 27 0.11 2.55 -3.62
N ILE A 28 -0.90 1.88 -4.16
CA ILE A 28 -1.78 2.34 -5.21
C ILE A 28 -3.19 2.13 -4.70
N SER A 29 -3.95 3.19 -4.75
CA SER A 29 -5.28 3.38 -4.21
C SER A 29 -6.19 2.15 -4.22
N PRO A 30 -6.66 1.67 -3.06
CA PRO A 30 -7.73 0.67 -3.01
C PRO A 30 -9.08 1.29 -3.42
N PRO A 31 -10.06 0.49 -3.86
CA PRO A 31 -11.38 0.96 -4.18
C PRO A 31 -12.06 1.59 -2.96
N ALA A 32 -12.61 2.78 -3.11
CA ALA A 32 -13.35 3.47 -2.06
C ALA A 32 -14.50 2.58 -1.55
N ARG A 33 -14.52 2.27 -0.26
CA ARG A 33 -15.54 1.44 0.42
C ARG A 33 -16.97 2.00 0.30
N SER A 34 -17.13 3.26 -0.07
CA SER A 34 -18.44 3.93 -0.18
C SER A 34 -19.34 3.39 -1.30
N GLN A 35 -18.78 2.81 -2.37
CA GLN A 35 -19.59 2.27 -3.47
C GLN A 35 -20.13 0.86 -3.20
N ILE A 36 -19.38 0.03 -2.47
CA ILE A 36 -19.83 -1.33 -2.10
C ILE A 36 -21.05 -1.25 -1.16
N LYS A 37 -21.06 -0.33 -0.19
CA LYS A 37 -22.22 -0.11 0.69
C LYS A 37 -23.44 0.45 -0.03
N ARG A 38 -23.26 1.28 -1.07
CA ARG A 38 -24.39 1.79 -1.87
C ARG A 38 -24.99 0.72 -2.77
N GLN A 39 -24.19 -0.20 -3.27
CA GLN A 39 -24.67 -1.31 -4.09
C GLN A 39 -25.42 -2.36 -3.26
N GLU A 40 -24.98 -2.64 -2.03
CA GLU A 40 -25.72 -3.49 -1.09
C GLU A 40 -27.02 -2.83 -0.60
N GLN A 41 -27.06 -1.51 -0.39
CA GLN A 41 -28.28 -0.77 -0.05
C GLN A 41 -29.24 -0.63 -1.24
N ALA A 42 -28.75 -0.50 -2.46
CA ALA A 42 -29.60 -0.44 -3.67
C ALA A 42 -30.24 -1.80 -3.98
N LEU A 43 -29.58 -2.91 -3.67
CA LEU A 43 -30.14 -4.26 -3.83
C LEU A 43 -31.17 -4.60 -2.75
N SER A 44 -31.14 -3.96 -1.58
CA SER A 44 -32.13 -4.16 -0.51
C SER A 44 -33.40 -3.29 -0.67
N PHE A 45 -33.37 -2.26 -1.54
CA PHE A 45 -34.52 -1.35 -1.74
C PHE A 45 -35.45 -1.75 -2.88
N ASN A 46 -35.10 -2.72 -3.72
CA ASN A 46 -35.90 -3.15 -4.87
C ASN A 46 -36.81 -4.38 -4.62
N GLY A 47 -37.01 -4.74 -3.39
CA GLY A 47 -37.95 -5.81 -3.04
C GLY A 47 -38.92 -5.35 -1.97
N ILE A 48 -39.96 -4.65 -2.33
CA ILE A 48 -41.34 -4.66 -1.80
C ILE A 48 -42.02 -3.35 -2.25
N SER A 49 -42.89 -3.48 -3.23
CA SER A 49 -43.94 -2.51 -3.49
C SER A 49 -45.23 -3.25 -3.84
N ALA A 50 -46.20 -3.18 -3.00
CA ALA A 50 -47.62 -2.97 -3.33
C ALA A 50 -48.50 -3.17 -2.09
N GLN A 51 -49.12 -2.15 -1.55
CA GLN A 51 -50.54 -1.91 -1.52
C GLN A 51 -50.95 -0.86 -0.48
N ARG A 52 -51.52 0.20 -1.03
CA ARG A 52 -52.73 0.98 -0.69
C ARG A 52 -53.13 1.22 0.77
N GLY A 53 -53.43 2.53 1.05
CA GLY A 53 -54.37 2.97 2.08
C GLY A 53 -54.14 4.41 2.50
N LYS A 54 -55.12 5.29 2.20
CA LYS A 54 -55.24 6.73 2.40
C LYS A 54 -55.47 7.14 3.87
N PRO A 55 -55.24 8.44 4.24
CA PRO A 55 -55.18 8.98 5.59
C PRO A 55 -56.54 9.48 6.14
N PRO A 56 -56.71 10.04 7.34
CA PRO A 56 -56.35 11.41 7.66
C PRO A 56 -56.13 11.83 9.13
N SER A 57 -55.74 13.11 9.27
CA SER A 57 -56.06 14.15 10.26
C SER A 57 -55.36 14.14 11.65
N VAL A 58 -54.53 15.12 11.88
CA VAL A 58 -54.73 16.42 12.56
C VAL A 58 -55.11 16.30 14.05
N THR A 59 -54.20 16.72 14.94
CA THR A 59 -54.40 17.76 15.97
C THR A 59 -53.18 17.88 16.89
N THR A 60 -52.66 19.09 16.98
CA THR A 60 -51.97 19.72 18.13
C THR A 60 -53.03 20.29 19.07
N PRO A 61 -52.79 20.75 20.31
CA PRO A 61 -51.64 21.39 20.90
C PRO A 61 -51.45 21.26 22.45
N ALA A 62 -50.43 22.00 22.94
CA ALA A 62 -50.32 22.71 24.24
C ALA A 62 -49.78 21.95 25.47
N ALA A 63 -48.59 22.32 25.95
CA ALA A 63 -48.28 23.29 27.02
C ALA A 63 -48.57 22.79 28.44
N ASP A 64 -47.62 22.72 29.29
CA ASP A 64 -47.30 23.69 30.33
C ASP A 64 -46.42 23.08 31.47
N THR A 65 -45.42 23.83 31.79
CA THR A 65 -44.92 24.37 33.08
C THR A 65 -44.58 23.50 34.27
N GLU A 66 -43.45 23.91 34.79
CA GLU A 66 -43.07 24.19 36.20
C GLU A 66 -42.38 23.11 37.06
N ARG A 67 -41.16 23.37 37.34
CA ARG A 67 -40.49 24.00 38.54
C ARG A 67 -40.05 23.06 39.66
N ARG A 68 -38.75 23.35 40.02
CA ARG A 68 -38.18 23.36 41.40
C ARG A 68 -38.00 22.01 42.08
N THR A 69 -36.94 21.73 42.79
CA THR A 69 -36.04 22.44 43.70
C THR A 69 -34.92 21.52 44.17
N ARG A 70 -33.77 22.10 44.42
CA ARG A 70 -32.72 21.57 45.34
C ARG A 70 -33.23 21.66 46.77
N PRO A 71 -32.56 21.22 47.84
CA PRO A 71 -31.12 20.99 48.07
C PRO A 71 -30.71 19.97 49.20
N TRP A 72 -29.42 19.81 49.37
CA TRP A 72 -28.56 19.82 50.60
C TRP A 72 -28.37 18.62 51.52
N HIS A 73 -27.04 18.48 51.85
CA HIS A 73 -26.36 18.05 53.08
C HIS A 73 -26.35 16.57 53.43
N SER A 74 -25.36 16.02 54.05
CA SER A 74 -24.09 16.43 54.68
C SER A 74 -23.26 15.21 55.07
N SER A 75 -21.96 15.37 55.03
CA SER A 75 -21.03 15.14 56.16
C SER A 75 -20.78 13.73 56.70
N ALA A 76 -19.59 13.29 56.64
CA ALA A 76 -18.56 13.13 57.67
C ALA A 76 -17.97 11.74 57.91
N ALA A 77 -16.68 11.79 58.22
CA ALA A 77 -15.79 10.91 58.98
C ALA A 77 -15.22 9.69 58.24
N GLY A 78 -13.97 9.60 57.83
CA GLY A 78 -12.82 9.53 58.73
C GLY A 78 -12.44 8.09 59.00
N CYS A 79 -11.42 7.56 58.30
CA CYS A 79 -10.55 6.54 58.90
C CYS A 79 -9.22 6.44 58.16
N THR A 80 -8.17 6.62 58.89
CA THR A 80 -6.76 6.38 58.58
C THR A 80 -6.49 4.93 58.18
N SER A 81 -5.72 4.69 57.14
CA SER A 81 -4.98 3.44 56.98
C SER A 81 -3.78 3.55 56.08
N ILE A 82 -2.64 3.43 56.70
CA ILE A 82 -1.41 2.72 56.37
C ILE A 82 -0.96 2.70 54.88
N ALA A 83 0.16 3.37 54.65
CA ALA A 83 0.94 3.35 53.44
C ALA A 83 1.50 1.94 53.12
N GLN A 84 1.21 1.44 51.91
CA GLN A 84 1.93 0.33 51.30
C GLN A 84 2.97 0.87 50.31
N PRO A 85 4.13 0.18 50.15
CA PRO A 85 5.21 0.61 49.27
C PRO A 85 4.83 0.45 47.79
N PRO A 86 5.42 1.23 46.85
CA PRO A 86 5.05 1.22 45.45
C PRO A 86 5.48 -0.09 44.79
N SER A 87 4.50 -0.87 44.32
CA SER A 87 4.69 -2.00 43.45
C SER A 87 5.30 -1.53 42.13
N ARG A 88 6.36 -2.23 41.69
CA ARG A 88 6.99 -2.06 40.40
C ARG A 88 5.91 -2.05 39.32
N ARG A 89 5.73 -0.90 38.66
CA ARG A 89 4.94 -0.80 37.43
C ARG A 89 5.65 -1.60 36.38
N SER A 90 5.14 -2.77 36.10
CA SER A 90 5.38 -3.45 34.83
C SER A 90 4.88 -2.51 33.73
N VAL A 91 5.80 -1.96 32.95
CA VAL A 91 5.47 -1.24 31.72
C VAL A 91 4.94 -2.31 30.76
N SER A 92 3.63 -2.47 30.79
CA SER A 92 2.91 -3.22 29.75
C SER A 92 3.07 -2.43 28.46
N TRP A 93 3.92 -2.94 27.59
CA TRP A 93 3.99 -2.51 26.21
C TRP A 93 2.70 -2.99 25.53
N THR A 94 1.63 -2.24 25.68
CA THR A 94 0.49 -2.35 24.79
C THR A 94 0.98 -1.80 23.47
N ILE A 95 1.51 -2.70 22.63
CA ILE A 95 1.62 -2.49 21.20
C ILE A 95 0.18 -2.27 20.76
N LEU A 96 -0.17 -1.00 20.52
CA LEU A 96 -1.38 -0.64 19.82
C LEU A 96 -1.32 -1.40 18.50
N SER A 97 -2.07 -2.49 18.43
CA SER A 97 -2.40 -3.14 17.17
C SER A 97 -3.16 -2.10 16.36
N VAL A 98 -2.44 -1.37 15.51
CA VAL A 98 -3.05 -0.75 14.35
C VAL A 98 -3.64 -1.92 13.60
N SER A 99 -4.94 -2.02 13.59
CA SER A 99 -5.70 -3.02 12.84
C SER A 99 -5.34 -2.82 11.38
N VAL A 100 -4.42 -3.67 10.88
CA VAL A 100 -4.03 -3.72 9.48
C VAL A 100 -5.09 -4.59 8.78
N ASP A 101 -6.30 -4.05 8.64
CA ASP A 101 -7.37 -4.64 7.83
C ASP A 101 -7.35 -4.09 6.39
N HIS A 102 -6.23 -3.54 5.96
CA HIS A 102 -6.06 -3.05 4.60
C HIS A 102 -5.24 -4.01 3.76
N TYR A 103 -5.76 -4.28 2.60
CA TYR A 103 -5.25 -5.10 1.50
C TYR A 103 -3.91 -4.56 0.97
N GLU A 104 -2.82 -4.81 1.65
CA GLU A 104 -1.51 -4.30 1.28
C GLU A 104 -0.61 -5.38 0.70
N ASN A 105 0.19 -4.98 -0.27
CA ASN A 105 0.95 -5.87 -1.13
C ASN A 105 2.39 -6.06 -0.69
N PHE A 106 2.83 -5.33 0.34
CA PHE A 106 4.08 -5.58 1.04
C PHE A 106 3.79 -5.83 2.51
N PRO A 107 4.34 -6.87 3.13
CA PRO A 107 4.39 -6.95 4.56
C PRO A 107 5.27 -5.80 5.05
N VAL A 108 4.63 -4.71 5.50
CA VAL A 108 5.33 -3.59 6.13
C VAL A 108 6.10 -4.15 7.32
N ALA A 109 7.42 -4.15 7.25
CA ALA A 109 8.30 -4.75 8.24
C ALA A 109 8.04 -6.26 8.47
N SER A 110 8.13 -7.06 7.40
CA SER A 110 7.99 -8.52 7.45
C SER A 110 8.93 -9.16 8.49
N TRP A 111 8.67 -10.41 8.83
CA TRP A 111 9.59 -11.20 9.67
C TRP A 111 11.03 -11.26 9.10
N LEU A 112 11.19 -11.14 7.77
CA LEU A 112 12.48 -11.10 7.09
C LEU A 112 13.21 -9.76 7.29
N CYS A 113 12.48 -8.67 7.60
CA CYS A 113 13.07 -7.36 7.87
C CYS A 113 13.87 -7.37 9.18
N PRO A 114 15.14 -6.91 9.18
CA PRO A 114 15.94 -6.76 10.39
C PRO A 114 15.21 -5.89 11.43
N PRO A 115 15.20 -6.27 12.72
CA PRO A 115 14.49 -5.52 13.76
C PRO A 115 14.88 -4.03 13.84
N SER A 116 16.17 -3.70 13.57
CA SER A 116 16.66 -2.32 13.55
C SER A 116 16.07 -1.45 12.45
N LEU A 117 15.62 -2.05 11.33
CA LEU A 117 15.06 -1.34 10.19
C LEU A 117 13.53 -1.25 10.22
N ARG A 118 12.86 -1.98 11.11
CA ARG A 118 11.39 -2.01 11.14
C ARG A 118 10.78 -0.64 11.45
N ALA A 119 11.29 0.06 12.45
CA ALA A 119 10.76 1.37 12.82
C ALA A 119 10.84 2.41 11.68
N PRO A 120 12.01 2.63 11.03
CA PRO A 120 12.08 3.54 9.89
C PRO A 120 11.24 3.08 8.69
N ILE A 121 11.14 1.77 8.40
CA ILE A 121 10.28 1.26 7.32
C ILE A 121 8.81 1.56 7.61
N VAL A 122 8.33 1.30 8.83
CA VAL A 122 6.95 1.61 9.24
C VAL A 122 6.67 3.12 9.16
N ALA A 123 7.65 3.97 9.51
CA ALA A 123 7.50 5.43 9.41
C ALA A 123 7.39 5.90 7.95
N ILE A 124 8.24 5.39 7.05
CA ILE A 124 8.17 5.66 5.61
C ILE A 124 6.83 5.21 5.05
N TYR A 125 6.40 3.99 5.39
CA TYR A 125 5.13 3.46 4.96
C TYR A 125 3.95 4.32 5.46
N GLY A 126 3.91 4.67 6.74
CA GLY A 126 2.86 5.53 7.31
C GLY A 126 2.78 6.89 6.61
N PHE A 127 3.94 7.46 6.24
CA PHE A 127 4.00 8.68 5.45
C PHE A 127 3.40 8.51 4.07
N ALA A 128 3.86 7.50 3.31
CA ALA A 128 3.39 7.25 1.96
C ALA A 128 1.89 6.91 1.93
N ARG A 129 1.42 6.06 2.83
CA ARG A 129 0.01 5.66 2.92
C ARG A 129 -0.91 6.83 3.26
N THR A 130 -0.51 7.69 4.20
CA THR A 130 -1.32 8.88 4.54
C THR A 130 -1.42 9.84 3.34
N ALA A 131 -0.33 10.04 2.60
CA ALA A 131 -0.36 10.88 1.39
C ALA A 131 -1.25 10.26 0.28
N ASP A 132 -1.19 8.94 0.11
CA ASP A 132 -2.05 8.18 -0.81
C ASP A 132 -3.54 8.36 -0.43
N ASP A 133 -3.87 8.19 0.85
CA ASP A 133 -5.24 8.40 1.35
C ASP A 133 -5.75 9.83 1.11
N LEU A 134 -4.90 10.84 1.28
CA LEU A 134 -5.22 12.24 0.99
C LEU A 134 -5.49 12.47 -0.52
N ALA A 135 -4.74 11.78 -1.38
CA ALA A 135 -4.90 11.89 -2.83
C ALA A 135 -6.17 11.19 -3.36
N ASP A 136 -6.56 10.04 -2.79
CA ASP A 136 -7.53 9.14 -3.44
C ASP A 136 -8.74 8.75 -2.57
N GLU A 137 -8.68 8.82 -1.24
CA GLU A 137 -9.78 8.39 -0.37
C GLU A 137 -10.77 9.51 -0.04
N GLY A 138 -12.05 9.12 0.18
CA GLY A 138 -13.15 10.03 0.53
C GLY A 138 -13.76 10.76 -0.65
N ASP A 139 -14.66 11.72 -0.35
CA ASP A 139 -15.45 12.44 -1.36
C ASP A 139 -14.94 13.90 -1.60
N ALA A 140 -13.73 14.24 -1.12
CA ALA A 140 -13.19 15.58 -1.26
C ALA A 140 -12.91 15.90 -2.74
N PRO A 141 -13.23 17.11 -3.23
CA PRO A 141 -12.92 17.52 -4.59
C PRO A 141 -11.41 17.72 -4.78
N ALA A 142 -10.93 17.63 -6.03
CA ALA A 142 -9.52 17.73 -6.37
C ALA A 142 -8.80 18.97 -5.76
N PRO A 143 -9.36 20.18 -5.75
CA PRO A 143 -8.72 21.34 -5.12
C PRO A 143 -8.48 21.17 -3.62
N GLN A 144 -9.42 20.54 -2.91
CA GLN A 144 -9.25 20.26 -1.46
C GLN A 144 -8.18 19.21 -1.23
N ARG A 145 -8.13 18.13 -2.05
CA ARG A 145 -7.07 17.12 -1.97
C ARG A 145 -5.68 17.72 -2.19
N LEU A 146 -5.53 18.59 -3.19
CA LEU A 146 -4.28 19.30 -3.45
C LEU A 146 -3.90 20.24 -2.29
N ALA A 147 -4.89 20.93 -1.69
CA ALA A 147 -4.63 21.77 -0.52
C ALA A 147 -4.17 20.95 0.70
N ASP A 148 -4.77 19.79 0.94
CA ASP A 148 -4.38 18.88 2.02
C ASP A 148 -2.98 18.27 1.77
N LEU A 149 -2.65 17.86 0.55
CA LEU A 149 -1.30 17.40 0.16
C LEU A 149 -0.27 18.53 0.29
N SER A 150 -0.61 19.77 -0.07
CA SER A 150 0.27 20.93 0.11
C SER A 150 0.55 21.20 1.60
N ALA A 151 -0.47 21.14 2.47
CA ALA A 151 -0.32 21.26 3.91
C ALA A 151 0.52 20.10 4.50
N TYR A 152 0.34 18.88 3.99
CA TYR A 152 1.13 17.71 4.36
C TYR A 152 2.61 17.85 3.96
N ARG A 153 2.86 18.40 2.76
CA ARG A 153 4.21 18.77 2.29
C ARG A 153 4.86 19.84 3.18
N ALA A 154 4.09 20.82 3.67
CA ALA A 154 4.59 21.83 4.58
C ALA A 154 5.09 21.24 5.91
N ASP A 155 4.43 20.18 6.42
CA ASP A 155 4.90 19.43 7.58
C ASP A 155 6.22 18.68 7.29
N LEU A 156 6.38 18.11 6.09
CA LEU A 156 7.65 17.49 5.67
C LEU A 156 8.79 18.53 5.64
N VAL A 157 8.54 19.70 5.04
CA VAL A 157 9.51 20.82 5.02
C VAL A 157 9.82 21.31 6.45
N SER A 158 8.85 21.27 7.35
CA SER A 158 9.07 21.67 8.76
C SER A 158 10.07 20.75 9.43
N ILE A 159 9.90 19.42 9.33
CA ILE A 159 10.84 18.47 9.96
C ILE A 159 12.21 18.48 9.25
N GLU A 160 12.29 18.72 7.95
CA GLU A 160 13.54 18.89 7.21
C GLU A 160 14.34 20.08 7.76
N ASN A 161 13.65 21.19 8.11
CA ASN A 161 14.23 22.37 8.73
C ASN A 161 14.32 22.27 10.27
N ARG A 162 14.19 21.07 10.86
CA ARG A 162 14.22 20.83 12.31
C ARG A 162 13.19 21.63 13.09
N ARG A 163 12.04 21.91 12.50
CA ARG A 163 10.89 22.57 13.12
C ARG A 163 9.83 21.53 13.45
N SER A 164 8.98 21.84 14.42
CA SER A 164 7.85 20.97 14.76
C SER A 164 6.81 20.97 13.63
N PRO A 165 6.35 19.79 13.17
CA PRO A 165 5.24 19.69 12.24
C PRO A 165 3.92 20.10 12.92
N SER A 166 2.87 20.30 12.15
CA SER A 166 1.52 20.53 12.65
C SER A 166 1.02 19.37 13.53
N GLN A 167 0.01 19.63 14.37
CA GLN A 167 -0.60 18.58 15.18
C GLN A 167 -1.47 17.62 14.33
N ARG A 168 -1.91 18.04 13.15
CA ARG A 168 -2.85 17.29 12.30
C ARG A 168 -2.34 15.89 11.96
N TRP A 169 -1.07 15.78 11.60
CA TRP A 169 -0.44 14.49 11.22
C TRP A 169 0.73 14.10 12.16
N SER A 170 0.71 14.57 13.38
CA SER A 170 1.79 14.33 14.35
C SER A 170 2.10 12.84 14.55
N ARG A 171 1.10 11.95 14.42
CA ARG A 171 1.28 10.50 14.52
C ARG A 171 2.15 9.92 13.39
N VAL A 172 2.19 10.59 12.23
CA VAL A 172 2.99 10.19 11.06
C VAL A 172 4.34 10.89 11.13
N PHE A 173 4.36 12.20 11.33
CA PHE A 173 5.59 12.99 11.23
C PHE A 173 6.56 12.81 12.39
N ARG A 174 6.10 12.50 13.62
CA ARG A 174 7.03 12.22 14.73
C ARG A 174 7.89 10.99 14.48
N PRO A 175 7.34 9.79 14.16
CA PRO A 175 8.16 8.64 13.83
C PRO A 175 9.03 8.86 12.58
N LEU A 176 8.55 9.63 11.59
CA LEU A 176 9.31 9.95 10.39
C LEU A 176 10.50 10.86 10.69
N SER A 177 10.33 11.89 11.51
CA SER A 177 11.42 12.76 11.97
C SER A 177 12.51 11.95 12.68
N ASP A 178 12.12 11.08 13.61
CA ASP A 178 13.03 10.15 14.28
C ASP A 178 13.77 9.23 13.31
N ALA A 179 13.11 8.76 12.26
CA ALA A 179 13.71 7.92 11.23
C ALA A 179 14.71 8.71 10.38
N ILE A 180 14.35 9.93 9.95
CA ILE A 180 15.23 10.84 9.17
C ILE A 180 16.50 11.14 9.97
N GLU A 181 16.38 11.54 11.23
CA GLU A 181 17.53 11.88 12.07
C GLU A 181 18.46 10.69 12.29
N ARG A 182 17.92 9.54 12.68
CA ARG A 182 18.71 8.35 13.02
C ARG A 182 19.37 7.69 11.82
N THR A 183 18.70 7.68 10.67
CA THR A 183 19.17 6.95 9.48
C THR A 183 19.63 7.89 8.37
N ARG A 184 19.51 9.21 8.55
CA ARG A 184 19.83 10.22 7.52
C ARG A 184 19.10 9.93 6.21
N LEU A 185 17.80 9.63 6.31
CA LEU A 185 16.97 9.37 5.12
C LEU A 185 17.06 10.54 4.12
N PRO A 186 17.21 10.25 2.83
CA PRO A 186 17.17 11.27 1.79
C PRO A 186 15.74 11.81 1.61
N VAL A 187 15.46 12.98 2.22
CA VAL A 187 14.12 13.59 2.26
C VAL A 187 13.61 13.94 0.86
N SER A 188 14.50 14.19 -0.10
CA SER A 188 14.13 14.42 -1.51
C SER A 188 13.26 13.31 -2.10
N LEU A 189 13.50 12.05 -1.71
CA LEU A 189 12.69 10.91 -2.16
C LEU A 189 11.26 10.94 -1.60
N LEU A 190 11.07 11.52 -0.41
CA LEU A 190 9.74 11.73 0.17
C LEU A 190 9.00 12.86 -0.57
N HIS A 191 9.71 13.91 -0.99
CA HIS A 191 9.14 14.96 -1.84
C HIS A 191 8.74 14.43 -3.23
N ASP A 192 9.52 13.50 -3.80
CA ASP A 192 9.17 12.84 -5.05
C ASP A 192 7.84 12.09 -4.93
N LEU A 193 7.65 11.30 -3.85
CA LEU A 193 6.38 10.61 -3.57
C LEU A 193 5.20 11.57 -3.50
N LEU A 194 5.35 12.69 -2.78
CA LEU A 194 4.28 13.69 -2.70
C LEU A 194 3.93 14.28 -4.06
N SER A 195 4.95 14.54 -4.92
CA SER A 195 4.70 15.06 -6.27
C SER A 195 3.95 14.05 -7.16
N ALA A 196 4.15 12.76 -6.95
CA ALA A 196 3.39 11.73 -7.63
C ALA A 196 1.94 11.68 -7.13
N PHE A 197 1.68 11.74 -5.82
CA PHE A 197 0.32 11.77 -5.27
C PHE A 197 -0.43 13.05 -5.68
N GLU A 198 0.24 14.21 -5.75
CA GLU A 198 -0.35 15.44 -6.30
C GLU A 198 -0.74 15.25 -7.78
N GLN A 199 0.10 14.57 -8.57
CA GLN A 199 -0.23 14.23 -9.97
C GLN A 199 -1.44 13.30 -10.07
N ASP A 200 -1.59 12.30 -9.20
CA ASP A 200 -2.69 11.33 -9.22
C ASP A 200 -4.07 11.98 -9.02
N VAL A 201 -4.10 13.15 -8.35
CA VAL A 201 -5.34 13.92 -8.17
C VAL A 201 -5.85 14.49 -9.50
N VAL A 202 -4.96 14.83 -10.45
CA VAL A 202 -5.31 15.60 -11.65
C VAL A 202 -5.05 14.87 -12.96
N LYS A 203 -4.15 13.88 -12.98
CA LYS A 203 -3.71 13.22 -14.21
C LYS A 203 -4.22 11.79 -14.29
N THR A 204 -4.92 11.49 -15.39
CA THR A 204 -5.54 10.18 -15.62
C THR A 204 -5.09 9.52 -16.92
N ARG A 205 -4.18 10.15 -17.69
CA ARG A 205 -3.72 9.70 -19.01
C ARG A 205 -2.22 9.92 -19.20
N TYR A 206 -1.60 9.08 -20.00
CA TYR A 206 -0.17 9.14 -20.32
C TYR A 206 0.01 9.07 -21.83
N THR A 207 0.89 9.94 -22.36
CA THR A 207 1.16 10.06 -23.80
C THR A 207 2.00 8.88 -24.29
N ASP A 208 3.11 8.61 -23.59
CA ASP A 208 4.08 7.60 -23.99
C ASP A 208 4.70 6.87 -22.78
N ARG A 209 5.55 5.89 -23.07
CA ARG A 209 6.27 5.10 -22.06
C ARG A 209 7.24 5.93 -21.22
N ALA A 210 7.83 6.99 -21.78
CA ALA A 210 8.78 7.84 -21.08
C ALA A 210 8.07 8.66 -19.98
N GLU A 211 6.91 9.22 -20.32
CA GLU A 211 6.07 9.92 -19.36
C GLU A 211 5.57 9.00 -18.23
N LEU A 212 5.19 7.77 -18.56
CA LEU A 212 4.77 6.79 -17.55
C LEU A 212 5.94 6.35 -16.66
N LEU A 213 7.16 6.21 -17.22
CA LEU A 213 8.35 5.93 -16.42
C LEU A 213 8.76 7.11 -15.55
N ASP A 214 8.57 8.38 -16.00
CA ASP A 214 8.77 9.54 -15.15
C ASP A 214 7.81 9.55 -13.95
N TYR A 215 6.56 9.15 -14.15
CA TYR A 215 5.65 8.92 -13.05
C TYR A 215 6.17 7.82 -12.10
N CYS A 216 6.61 6.66 -12.61
CA CYS A 216 7.19 5.59 -11.79
C CYS A 216 8.44 6.05 -11.03
N ARG A 217 9.26 6.93 -11.61
CA ARG A 217 10.45 7.52 -10.97
C ARG A 217 10.10 8.28 -9.69
N ARG A 218 8.90 8.87 -9.61
CA ARG A 218 8.43 9.63 -8.44
C ARG A 218 7.47 8.84 -7.54
N SER A 219 6.71 7.92 -8.06
CA SER A 219 5.69 7.16 -7.31
C SER A 219 6.22 5.85 -6.71
N ALA A 220 7.14 5.18 -7.37
CA ALA A 220 7.58 3.82 -7.02
C ALA A 220 9.07 3.75 -6.66
N ASN A 221 9.95 4.33 -7.50
CA ASN A 221 11.40 4.23 -7.33
C ASN A 221 11.91 4.79 -6.00
N PRO A 222 11.33 5.87 -5.43
CA PRO A 222 11.76 6.39 -4.14
C PRO A 222 11.64 5.37 -3.01
N VAL A 223 10.62 4.53 -3.03
CA VAL A 223 10.43 3.47 -2.01
C VAL A 223 11.62 2.50 -2.03
N GLY A 224 11.97 1.99 -3.21
CA GLY A 224 13.12 1.09 -3.37
C GLY A 224 14.45 1.75 -2.95
N ARG A 225 14.66 3.01 -3.33
CA ARG A 225 15.87 3.77 -2.97
C ARG A 225 15.94 4.04 -1.46
N LEU A 226 14.83 4.36 -0.79
CA LEU A 226 14.76 4.52 0.67
C LEU A 226 15.10 3.20 1.38
N LEU A 227 14.57 2.08 0.90
CA LEU A 227 14.90 0.76 1.44
C LEU A 227 16.38 0.43 1.24
N LEU A 228 16.94 0.62 0.03
CA LEU A 228 18.37 0.39 -0.23
C LEU A 228 19.25 1.26 0.67
N HIS A 229 18.89 2.53 0.89
CA HIS A 229 19.59 3.42 1.80
C HIS A 229 19.64 2.83 3.22
N LEU A 230 18.51 2.31 3.73
CA LEU A 230 18.43 1.66 5.04
C LEU A 230 19.27 0.38 5.12
N TYR A 231 19.43 -0.35 4.02
CA TYR A 231 20.31 -1.52 3.93
C TYR A 231 21.78 -1.16 3.65
N GLY A 232 22.12 0.12 3.51
CA GLY A 232 23.48 0.58 3.23
C GLY A 232 23.95 0.32 1.79
N VAL A 233 23.04 0.15 0.84
CA VAL A 233 23.33 -0.12 -0.57
C VAL A 233 23.08 1.17 -1.37
N ASN A 234 24.18 1.84 -1.81
CA ASN A 234 24.10 3.18 -2.43
C ASN A 234 24.81 3.27 -3.78
N ASP A 235 25.35 2.17 -4.31
CA ASP A 235 26.03 2.21 -5.62
C ASP A 235 25.01 2.41 -6.76
N SER A 236 25.43 3.13 -7.80
CA SER A 236 24.57 3.55 -8.92
C SER A 236 23.94 2.35 -9.66
N ALA A 237 24.69 1.26 -9.80
CA ALA A 237 24.18 0.04 -10.47
C ALA A 237 23.07 -0.62 -9.65
N SER A 238 23.19 -0.67 -8.32
CA SER A 238 22.14 -1.19 -7.43
C SER A 238 20.92 -0.28 -7.40
N LEU A 239 21.11 1.05 -7.39
CA LEU A 239 20.01 2.01 -7.48
C LEU A 239 19.26 1.86 -8.81
N GLY A 240 19.96 1.76 -9.94
CA GLY A 240 19.31 1.57 -11.25
C GLY A 240 18.54 0.24 -11.34
N ARG A 241 19.05 -0.83 -10.73
CA ARG A 241 18.33 -2.11 -10.63
C ARG A 241 17.09 -2.03 -9.75
N SER A 242 17.17 -1.28 -8.65
CA SER A 242 16.02 -1.01 -7.77
C SER A 242 14.94 -0.26 -8.52
N ASP A 243 15.31 0.80 -9.25
CA ASP A 243 14.38 1.57 -10.07
C ASP A 243 13.69 0.70 -11.11
N ALA A 244 14.44 -0.22 -11.76
CA ALA A 244 13.86 -1.16 -12.73
C ALA A 244 12.84 -2.11 -12.06
N ILE A 245 13.12 -2.65 -10.86
CA ILE A 245 12.16 -3.49 -10.11
C ILE A 245 10.94 -2.66 -9.70
N CYS A 246 11.12 -1.47 -9.13
CA CYS A 246 10.02 -0.66 -8.64
C CYS A 246 9.10 -0.20 -9.79
N SER A 247 9.70 0.27 -10.92
CA SER A 247 8.94 0.60 -12.11
C SER A 247 8.21 -0.61 -12.69
N ALA A 248 8.86 -1.78 -12.74
CA ALA A 248 8.22 -3.02 -13.20
C ALA A 248 7.02 -3.40 -12.33
N LEU A 249 7.15 -3.32 -11.00
CA LEU A 249 6.05 -3.61 -10.07
C LEU A 249 4.87 -2.66 -10.27
N GLN A 250 5.15 -1.37 -10.47
CA GLN A 250 4.15 -0.36 -10.75
C GLN A 250 3.40 -0.67 -12.06
N LEU A 251 4.13 -0.93 -13.13
CA LEU A 251 3.55 -1.29 -14.42
C LEU A 251 2.73 -2.60 -14.35
N ILE A 252 3.27 -3.63 -13.68
CA ILE A 252 2.55 -4.89 -13.46
C ILE A 252 1.22 -4.64 -12.77
N ASN A 253 1.22 -3.75 -11.76
CA ASN A 253 -0.01 -3.41 -11.07
C ASN A 253 -1.01 -2.71 -12.00
N PHE A 254 -0.60 -1.76 -12.84
CA PHE A 254 -1.47 -1.13 -13.82
C PHE A 254 -2.08 -2.15 -14.79
N TRP A 255 -1.28 -3.10 -15.29
CA TRP A 255 -1.79 -4.13 -16.19
C TRP A 255 -2.69 -5.15 -15.49
N GLN A 256 -2.43 -5.40 -14.21
CA GLN A 256 -3.27 -6.24 -13.35
C GLN A 256 -4.63 -5.60 -13.05
N ASP A 257 -4.67 -4.28 -12.86
CA ASP A 257 -5.81 -3.53 -12.32
C ASP A 257 -6.66 -2.84 -13.39
N LEU A 258 -6.43 -3.11 -14.68
CA LEU A 258 -7.14 -2.48 -15.79
C LEU A 258 -8.68 -2.50 -15.64
N SER A 259 -9.26 -3.62 -15.16
CA SER A 259 -10.71 -3.71 -14.92
C SER A 259 -11.22 -2.78 -13.82
N ILE A 260 -10.35 -2.36 -12.89
CA ILE A 260 -10.69 -1.49 -11.76
C ILE A 260 -10.43 -0.03 -12.13
N ASP A 261 -9.27 0.24 -12.76
CA ASP A 261 -8.85 1.60 -13.09
C ASP A 261 -9.74 2.22 -14.17
N THR A 262 -10.19 1.41 -15.13
CA THR A 262 -11.12 1.86 -16.18
C THR A 262 -12.49 2.25 -15.61
N GLU A 263 -13.00 1.58 -14.57
CA GLU A 263 -14.23 1.98 -13.86
C GLU A 263 -14.12 3.38 -13.22
N ARG A 264 -12.88 3.77 -12.86
CA ARG A 264 -12.58 5.09 -12.28
C ARG A 264 -12.20 6.12 -13.32
N GLY A 265 -12.26 5.76 -14.59
CA GLY A 265 -11.86 6.62 -15.71
C GLY A 265 -10.35 6.82 -15.80
N ARG A 266 -9.52 5.98 -15.17
CA ARG A 266 -8.05 6.04 -15.20
C ARG A 266 -7.51 5.09 -16.27
N LEU A 267 -6.58 5.57 -17.10
CA LEU A 267 -5.86 4.76 -18.10
C LEU A 267 -4.35 5.02 -17.99
N TYR A 268 -3.62 4.02 -17.51
CA TYR A 268 -2.16 4.06 -17.44
C TYR A 268 -1.48 3.51 -18.70
N VAL A 269 -2.24 2.88 -19.62
CA VAL A 269 -1.72 2.44 -20.90
C VAL A 269 -1.35 3.66 -21.74
N PRO A 270 -0.07 3.78 -22.20
CA PRO A 270 0.35 4.94 -22.99
C PRO A 270 -0.42 5.06 -24.31
N GLN A 271 -0.73 6.31 -24.71
CA GLN A 271 -1.49 6.59 -25.94
C GLN A 271 -0.79 6.02 -27.17
N VAL A 272 0.53 6.17 -27.27
CA VAL A 272 1.31 5.63 -28.42
C VAL A 272 1.21 4.12 -28.54
N ASP A 273 1.11 3.38 -27.42
CA ASP A 273 0.93 1.92 -27.45
C ASP A 273 -0.50 1.56 -27.88
N MET A 274 -1.50 2.31 -27.45
CA MET A 274 -2.88 2.13 -27.90
C MET A 274 -3.02 2.38 -29.41
N ASP A 275 -2.43 3.48 -29.91
CA ASP A 275 -2.48 3.85 -31.33
C ASP A 275 -1.78 2.79 -32.20
N ALA A 276 -0.63 2.28 -31.76
CA ALA A 276 0.11 1.22 -32.47
C ALA A 276 -0.70 -0.08 -32.63
N HIS A 277 -1.70 -0.31 -31.79
CA HIS A 277 -2.57 -1.48 -31.85
C HIS A 277 -3.98 -1.16 -32.37
N GLY A 278 -4.26 0.08 -32.77
CA GLY A 278 -5.58 0.51 -33.21
C GLY A 278 -6.64 0.41 -32.10
N VAL A 279 -6.24 0.59 -30.83
CA VAL A 279 -7.10 0.53 -29.66
C VAL A 279 -7.40 1.94 -29.18
N SER A 280 -8.69 2.32 -29.10
CA SER A 280 -9.10 3.61 -28.59
C SER A 280 -9.20 3.64 -27.06
N GLN A 281 -9.06 4.83 -26.45
CA GLN A 281 -9.31 5.01 -25.02
C GLN A 281 -10.71 4.55 -24.62
N GLN A 282 -11.71 4.85 -25.47
CA GLN A 282 -13.10 4.46 -25.22
C GLN A 282 -13.28 2.95 -25.16
N GLN A 283 -12.63 2.18 -26.04
CA GLN A 283 -12.67 0.71 -25.98
C GLN A 283 -12.14 0.18 -24.64
N LEU A 284 -11.06 0.76 -24.10
CA LEU A 284 -10.53 0.37 -22.79
C LEU A 284 -11.47 0.77 -21.65
N LEU A 285 -12.01 1.99 -21.67
CA LEU A 285 -12.94 2.49 -20.64
C LEU A 285 -14.26 1.69 -20.61
N GLU A 286 -14.76 1.28 -21.78
CA GLU A 286 -15.93 0.43 -21.91
C GLU A 286 -15.61 -1.06 -21.69
N ARG A 287 -14.34 -1.39 -21.41
CA ARG A 287 -13.84 -2.76 -21.18
C ARG A 287 -14.15 -3.72 -22.33
N GLN A 288 -14.08 -3.20 -23.57
CA GLN A 288 -14.26 -4.00 -24.78
C GLN A 288 -13.04 -4.89 -25.01
N ASP A 289 -13.16 -6.16 -24.60
CA ASP A 289 -12.09 -7.14 -24.76
C ASP A 289 -12.07 -7.69 -26.19
N SER A 290 -11.06 -7.29 -26.97
CA SER A 290 -10.82 -7.70 -28.36
C SER A 290 -9.42 -8.29 -28.54
N ALA A 291 -9.18 -8.94 -29.67
CA ALA A 291 -7.85 -9.47 -30.01
C ALA A 291 -6.78 -8.36 -30.05
N ALA A 292 -7.13 -7.16 -30.54
CA ALA A 292 -6.23 -6.00 -30.56
C ALA A 292 -5.88 -5.54 -29.12
N VAL A 293 -6.88 -5.46 -28.24
CA VAL A 293 -6.68 -5.12 -26.83
C VAL A 293 -5.79 -6.14 -26.13
N ARG A 294 -6.02 -7.44 -26.33
CA ARG A 294 -5.18 -8.49 -25.74
C ARG A 294 -3.74 -8.43 -26.24
N LYS A 295 -3.53 -8.13 -27.53
CA LYS A 295 -2.20 -7.93 -28.09
C LYS A 295 -1.49 -6.73 -27.45
N LEU A 296 -2.19 -5.60 -27.29
CA LEU A 296 -1.69 -4.43 -26.58
C LEU A 296 -1.27 -4.79 -25.14
N ILE A 297 -2.15 -5.45 -24.36
CA ILE A 297 -1.86 -5.86 -22.99
C ILE A 297 -0.67 -6.84 -22.95
N SER A 298 -0.55 -7.74 -23.93
CA SER A 298 0.60 -8.64 -24.06
C SER A 298 1.92 -7.87 -24.20
N GLU A 299 1.96 -6.86 -25.06
CA GLU A 299 3.16 -6.07 -25.30
C GLU A 299 3.58 -5.26 -24.07
N VAL A 300 2.65 -4.54 -23.43
CA VAL A 300 2.98 -3.76 -22.23
C VAL A 300 3.32 -4.66 -21.03
N THR A 301 2.77 -5.88 -20.99
CA THR A 301 3.14 -6.91 -19.99
C THR A 301 4.57 -7.43 -20.24
N ALA A 302 4.93 -7.67 -21.49
CA ALA A 302 6.30 -8.07 -21.86
C ALA A 302 7.32 -6.98 -21.53
N TRP A 303 6.98 -5.71 -21.72
CA TRP A 303 7.81 -4.58 -21.29
C TRP A 303 8.03 -4.56 -19.78
N ALA A 304 6.99 -4.73 -18.97
CA ALA A 304 7.12 -4.81 -17.50
C ALA A 304 7.99 -6.01 -17.08
N ARG A 305 7.85 -7.17 -17.75
CA ARG A 305 8.70 -8.35 -17.52
C ARG A 305 10.17 -8.05 -17.81
N ALA A 306 10.48 -7.36 -18.90
CA ALA A 306 11.85 -6.99 -19.26
C ALA A 306 12.50 -6.12 -18.19
N LEU A 307 11.79 -5.09 -17.71
CA LEU A 307 12.26 -4.24 -16.60
C LEU A 307 12.49 -5.04 -15.31
N MET A 308 11.58 -5.95 -14.97
CA MET A 308 11.73 -6.81 -13.79
C MET A 308 12.99 -7.68 -13.90
N MET A 309 13.24 -8.27 -15.06
CA MET A 309 14.42 -9.10 -15.29
C MET A 309 15.73 -8.29 -15.29
N GLN A 310 15.69 -7.05 -15.78
CA GLN A 310 16.82 -6.11 -15.70
C GLN A 310 17.18 -5.80 -14.24
N GLY A 311 16.19 -5.62 -13.37
CA GLY A 311 16.37 -5.32 -11.96
C GLY A 311 16.69 -6.54 -11.09
N ALA A 312 16.24 -7.75 -11.49
CA ALA A 312 16.30 -8.97 -10.69
C ALA A 312 17.71 -9.30 -10.08
N PRO A 313 18.85 -9.02 -10.75
CA PRO A 313 20.17 -9.26 -10.14
C PRO A 313 20.44 -8.49 -8.84
N LEU A 314 19.64 -7.48 -8.50
CA LEU A 314 19.75 -6.75 -7.23
C LEU A 314 19.61 -7.65 -6.00
N VAL A 315 18.88 -8.76 -6.12
CA VAL A 315 18.71 -9.74 -5.02
C VAL A 315 20.03 -10.31 -4.48
N HIS A 316 21.12 -10.18 -5.23
CA HIS A 316 22.47 -10.61 -4.83
C HIS A 316 23.32 -9.49 -4.22
N ARG A 317 22.80 -8.27 -4.18
CA ARG A 317 23.48 -7.08 -3.65
C ARG A 317 22.94 -6.65 -2.29
N VAL A 318 21.65 -6.94 -2.02
CA VAL A 318 21.02 -6.64 -0.74
C VAL A 318 21.52 -7.64 0.32
N PRO A 319 21.94 -7.17 1.51
CA PRO A 319 22.49 -8.06 2.52
C PRO A 319 21.44 -8.88 3.28
N GLY A 320 21.84 -10.06 3.74
CA GLY A 320 21.10 -10.85 4.73
C GLY A 320 19.70 -11.28 4.30
N ARG A 321 18.75 -11.15 5.21
CA ARG A 321 17.35 -11.57 4.99
C ARG A 321 16.61 -10.68 3.98
N GLY A 322 17.03 -9.40 3.82
CA GLY A 322 16.46 -8.51 2.81
C GLY A 322 16.61 -9.05 1.39
N ALA A 323 17.68 -9.77 1.10
CA ALA A 323 17.85 -10.45 -0.18
C ALA A 323 16.75 -11.48 -0.46
N TRP A 324 16.34 -12.24 0.55
CA TRP A 324 15.24 -13.21 0.43
C TRP A 324 13.89 -12.53 0.24
N GLU A 325 13.65 -11.45 0.97
CA GLU A 325 12.43 -10.65 0.80
C GLU A 325 12.35 -10.09 -0.64
N LEU A 326 13.43 -9.50 -1.14
CA LEU A 326 13.49 -8.98 -2.51
C LEU A 326 13.31 -10.08 -3.57
N ARG A 327 13.85 -11.30 -3.36
CA ARG A 327 13.59 -12.44 -4.25
C ARG A 327 12.11 -12.77 -4.33
N LEU A 328 11.42 -12.79 -3.19
CA LEU A 328 9.98 -13.05 -3.14
C LEU A 328 9.17 -11.94 -3.82
N VAL A 329 9.59 -10.68 -3.66
CA VAL A 329 8.97 -9.52 -4.36
C VAL A 329 9.11 -9.68 -5.87
N VAL A 330 10.31 -9.98 -6.39
CA VAL A 330 10.55 -10.23 -7.81
C VAL A 330 9.69 -11.40 -8.33
N GLN A 331 9.66 -12.51 -7.59
CA GLN A 331 8.87 -13.68 -7.99
C GLN A 331 7.36 -13.42 -7.90
N GLY A 332 6.92 -12.56 -6.98
CA GLY A 332 5.52 -12.11 -6.90
C GLY A 332 5.10 -11.34 -8.15
N GLY A 333 5.90 -10.34 -8.56
CA GLY A 333 5.65 -9.59 -9.80
C GLY A 333 5.62 -10.50 -11.03
N LEU A 334 6.63 -11.37 -11.18
CA LEU A 334 6.68 -12.35 -12.27
C LEU A 334 5.49 -13.32 -12.23
N ARG A 335 5.00 -13.69 -11.04
CA ARG A 335 3.84 -14.56 -10.91
C ARG A 335 2.54 -13.90 -11.36
N ILE A 336 2.36 -12.60 -11.11
CA ILE A 336 1.22 -11.85 -11.66
C ILE A 336 1.30 -11.83 -13.18
N ILE A 337 2.47 -11.56 -13.77
CA ILE A 337 2.69 -11.61 -15.22
C ILE A 337 2.31 -12.99 -15.77
N ASP A 338 2.79 -14.08 -15.17
CA ASP A 338 2.43 -15.45 -15.59
C ASP A 338 0.91 -15.70 -15.56
N LYS A 339 0.20 -15.06 -14.62
CA LYS A 339 -1.27 -15.17 -14.55
C LYS A 339 -1.97 -14.35 -15.62
N ILE A 340 -1.45 -13.14 -15.92
CA ILE A 340 -1.96 -12.33 -17.04
C ILE A 340 -1.82 -13.09 -18.35
N GLU A 341 -0.67 -13.71 -18.60
CA GLU A 341 -0.43 -14.52 -19.79
C GLU A 341 -1.36 -15.75 -19.88
N ARG A 342 -1.55 -16.48 -18.77
CA ARG A 342 -2.44 -17.65 -18.70
C ARG A 342 -3.91 -17.35 -18.94
N MET A 343 -4.36 -16.13 -18.64
CA MET A 343 -5.71 -15.68 -18.93
C MET A 343 -5.83 -15.00 -20.30
N ASP A 344 -4.85 -15.26 -21.19
CA ASP A 344 -4.79 -14.67 -22.52
C ASP A 344 -4.92 -13.12 -22.50
N HIS A 345 -4.24 -12.49 -21.51
CA HIS A 345 -4.18 -11.05 -21.34
C HIS A 345 -5.55 -10.36 -21.10
N ALA A 346 -6.57 -11.10 -20.70
CA ALA A 346 -7.95 -10.60 -20.54
C ALA A 346 -8.14 -9.81 -19.20
N THR A 347 -7.20 -8.92 -18.83
CA THR A 347 -7.25 -8.18 -17.55
C THR A 347 -8.32 -7.10 -17.50
N LEU A 348 -8.91 -6.72 -18.64
CA LEU A 348 -10.13 -5.89 -18.66
C LEU A 348 -11.36 -6.63 -18.12
N ARG A 349 -11.39 -7.97 -18.17
CA ARG A 349 -12.50 -8.78 -17.67
C ARG A 349 -12.32 -9.18 -16.22
N GLN A 350 -11.10 -9.56 -15.86
CA GLN A 350 -10.82 -10.14 -14.56
C GLN A 350 -9.42 -9.75 -14.07
N ARG A 351 -9.35 -9.36 -12.81
CA ARG A 351 -8.10 -9.07 -12.11
C ARG A 351 -7.40 -10.35 -11.64
N PRO A 352 -6.19 -10.66 -12.12
CA PRO A 352 -5.40 -11.78 -11.57
C PRO A 352 -4.91 -11.44 -10.15
N ARG A 353 -4.86 -12.47 -9.28
CA ARG A 353 -4.40 -12.32 -7.88
C ARG A 353 -3.46 -13.44 -7.50
N ILE A 354 -2.49 -13.14 -6.64
CA ILE A 354 -1.70 -14.18 -5.98
C ILE A 354 -2.58 -14.87 -4.94
N VAL A 355 -2.55 -16.19 -4.94
CA VAL A 355 -3.25 -17.03 -3.97
C VAL A 355 -2.24 -17.90 -3.22
N LYS A 356 -2.64 -18.47 -2.08
CA LYS A 356 -1.75 -19.29 -1.25
C LYS A 356 -1.06 -20.43 -2.00
N MET A 357 -1.73 -20.99 -3.01
CA MET A 357 -1.18 -22.04 -3.86
C MET A 357 -0.03 -21.59 -4.76
N ASP A 358 0.19 -20.28 -4.91
CA ASP A 358 1.31 -19.73 -5.66
C ASP A 358 2.62 -19.76 -4.84
N ALA A 359 2.52 -19.78 -3.51
CA ALA A 359 3.65 -19.66 -2.60
C ALA A 359 4.75 -20.73 -2.81
N PRO A 360 4.44 -22.03 -2.95
CA PRO A 360 5.48 -23.05 -3.19
C PRO A 360 6.29 -22.78 -4.47
N LEU A 361 5.62 -22.38 -5.55
CA LEU A 361 6.27 -22.03 -6.82
C LEU A 361 7.15 -20.79 -6.67
N MET A 362 6.66 -19.75 -5.99
CA MET A 362 7.41 -18.52 -5.76
C MET A 362 8.65 -18.78 -4.90
N LEU A 363 8.53 -19.56 -3.83
CA LEU A 363 9.65 -19.96 -2.96
C LEU A 363 10.69 -20.79 -3.73
N TRP A 364 10.26 -21.76 -4.53
CA TRP A 364 11.16 -22.57 -5.34
C TRP A 364 11.94 -21.72 -6.36
N ARG A 365 11.25 -20.83 -7.08
CA ARG A 365 11.89 -19.90 -8.01
C ARG A 365 12.82 -18.91 -7.30
N ALA A 366 12.43 -18.39 -6.15
CA ALA A 366 13.27 -17.49 -5.34
C ALA A 366 14.57 -18.17 -4.89
N ALA A 367 14.50 -19.43 -4.49
CA ALA A 367 15.68 -20.24 -4.15
C ALA A 367 16.57 -20.50 -5.38
N GLY A 368 15.98 -20.63 -6.57
CA GLY A 368 16.67 -20.85 -7.84
C GLY A 368 17.33 -19.60 -8.44
N MET A 369 17.10 -18.39 -7.90
CA MET A 369 17.74 -17.16 -8.38
C MET A 369 19.25 -17.19 -8.05
N ARG A 370 20.08 -17.54 -9.04
CA ARG A 370 21.54 -17.61 -8.91
C ARG A 370 22.20 -16.34 -9.42
N PRO A 371 23.40 -15.95 -8.89
CA PRO A 371 24.18 -14.86 -9.47
C PRO A 371 24.52 -15.20 -10.92
N THR A 372 24.26 -14.31 -11.84
CA THR A 372 24.80 -14.39 -13.19
C THR A 372 26.32 -14.24 -13.08
N LYS A 373 27.07 -15.22 -13.52
CA LYS A 373 28.53 -15.07 -13.71
C LYS A 373 28.73 -13.96 -14.74
N THR A 374 29.08 -12.77 -14.29
CA THR A 374 29.56 -11.70 -15.18
C THR A 374 30.80 -12.27 -15.88
N ALA A 375 30.74 -12.40 -17.20
CA ALA A 375 31.93 -12.66 -17.98
C ALA A 375 32.96 -11.55 -17.66
N PRO A 376 34.23 -11.87 -17.41
CA PRO A 376 35.23 -10.85 -17.16
C PRO A 376 35.28 -9.93 -18.39
N THR A 377 35.11 -8.62 -18.14
CA THR A 377 35.36 -7.59 -19.14
C THR A 377 36.80 -7.80 -19.60
N ARG A 378 37.03 -8.29 -20.82
CA ARG A 378 38.34 -8.23 -21.44
C ARG A 378 38.69 -6.75 -21.56
N GLU A 379 39.58 -6.28 -20.72
CA GLU A 379 40.33 -5.07 -21.01
C GLU A 379 41.06 -5.30 -22.31
N ILE A 380 40.63 -4.60 -23.34
CA ILE A 380 41.36 -4.47 -24.59
C ILE A 380 42.49 -3.50 -24.26
N ALA A 381 43.70 -4.04 -24.15
CA ALA A 381 44.94 -3.30 -24.02
C ALA A 381 45.26 -2.59 -25.36
#